data_78b6f4c9f9426b36ddf21c7829b4801c
#
_entry.id   78b6f4c9f9426b36ddf21c7829b4801c
#
_cell.length_a   1.000
_cell.length_b   1.000
_cell.length_c   1.000
_cell.angle_alpha   90.00
_cell.angle_beta   90.00
_cell.angle_gamma   90.00
#
_symmetry.space_group_name_H-M   'P 1'
#
loop_
_entity.id
_entity.type
_entity.pdbx_description
1 polymer ?
#
loop_
_entity_poly.entity_id
_entity_poly.type
_entity_poly.pdbx_seq_one_letter_code
_entity_poly.pdbx_strand_id
1 'polypeptide(L)'
;MSRAFLNEDAGSGGPLKGYEINYQHAFTFLPGYFRHLGTLLNYTYVNSKIEYLISPTASATITDDLLNLSPKSWNATLYYDDGRFSARVSGAYRTTFLTRVPGQNNNDVEGKNSTLNVDASISYRWNKNVQLVFEGVNLTNEVNDQFISRARNSAVVYSVTGREYLAGVRVNF
;
A
#
# COMPACT_ATOMS: atom_id res chain seq x y z
N MET A 1 -4.67 0.36 23.21
CA MET A 1 -3.24 0.43 23.54
C MET A 1 -2.50 -0.62 22.75
N SER A 2 -1.91 -0.26 21.59
CA SER A 2 -1.06 -1.17 20.83
C SER A 2 0.30 -1.25 21.52
N ARG A 3 0.67 -2.42 22.02
CA ARG A 3 2.05 -2.68 22.45
C ARG A 3 2.91 -2.77 21.19
N ALA A 4 3.79 -1.81 20.97
CA ALA A 4 4.90 -1.97 20.06
C ALA A 4 5.77 -3.10 20.63
N PHE A 5 5.90 -4.20 19.92
CA PHE A 5 6.94 -5.18 20.19
C PHE A 5 8.25 -4.52 19.78
N LEU A 6 8.98 -3.99 20.74
CA LEU A 6 10.37 -3.64 20.54
C LEU A 6 11.11 -4.95 20.28
N ASN A 7 11.73 -5.07 19.13
CA ASN A 7 12.63 -6.18 18.84
C ASN A 7 13.78 -6.07 19.84
N GLU A 8 14.06 -7.11 20.61
CA GLU A 8 15.09 -7.12 21.65
C GLU A 8 16.51 -6.85 21.11
N ASP A 9 16.65 -6.82 19.77
CA ASP A 9 17.93 -6.62 19.06
C ASP A 9 18.16 -5.14 18.65
N ALA A 10 17.37 -4.19 19.08
CA ALA A 10 17.55 -2.79 18.72
C ALA A 10 18.58 -2.12 19.64
N GLY A 11 19.71 -1.67 19.09
CA GLY A 11 20.77 -0.99 19.85
C GLY A 11 20.36 0.42 20.30
N SER A 12 19.83 1.26 19.41
CA SER A 12 19.26 2.57 19.75
C SER A 12 18.23 3.02 18.69
N GLY A 13 17.18 3.72 19.15
CA GLY A 13 16.18 4.34 18.26
C GLY A 13 16.71 5.64 17.65
N GLY A 14 16.58 5.80 16.35
CA GLY A 14 16.84 7.05 15.65
C GLY A 14 15.57 7.93 15.53
N PRO A 15 15.72 9.18 15.04
CA PRO A 15 14.56 10.06 14.86
C PRO A 15 13.67 9.55 13.72
N LEU A 16 12.36 9.55 13.96
CA LEU A 16 11.34 9.38 12.93
C LEU A 16 10.94 10.76 12.40
N LYS A 17 11.10 10.98 11.09
CA LYS A 17 10.72 12.24 10.42
C LYS A 17 9.91 11.94 9.18
N GLY A 18 8.86 12.71 8.95
CA GLY A 18 8.03 12.52 7.76
C GLY A 18 7.00 13.62 7.59
N TYR A 19 6.24 13.51 6.50
CA TYR A 19 5.09 14.35 6.22
C TYR A 19 4.03 13.55 5.47
N GLU A 20 2.81 14.00 5.58
CA GLU A 20 1.66 13.46 4.89
C GLU A 20 0.91 14.56 4.17
N ILE A 21 0.50 14.32 2.94
CA ILE A 21 -0.30 15.22 2.12
C ILE A 21 -1.59 14.50 1.76
N ASN A 22 -2.71 15.11 2.14
CA ASN A 22 -4.04 14.66 1.78
C ASN A 22 -4.71 15.69 0.88
N TYR A 23 -5.24 15.25 -0.25
CA TYR A 23 -5.98 16.09 -1.17
C TYR A 23 -7.27 15.38 -1.59
N GLN A 24 -8.39 16.08 -1.45
CA GLN A 24 -9.69 15.62 -1.92
C GLN A 24 -10.39 16.76 -2.64
N HIS A 25 -10.87 16.49 -3.85
CA HIS A 25 -11.57 17.48 -4.63
C HIS A 25 -12.63 16.87 -5.54
N ALA A 26 -13.85 17.45 -5.54
CA ALA A 26 -14.88 17.17 -6.51
C ALA A 26 -14.83 18.26 -7.60
N PHE A 27 -14.78 17.87 -8.87
CA PHE A 27 -14.56 18.77 -10.00
C PHE A 27 -15.85 19.48 -10.43
N THR A 28 -16.65 19.96 -9.49
CA THR A 28 -17.94 20.62 -9.73
C THR A 28 -17.87 21.85 -10.60
N PHE A 29 -16.68 22.43 -10.77
CA PHE A 29 -16.38 23.57 -11.64
C PHE A 29 -16.31 23.19 -13.13
N LEU A 30 -16.21 21.90 -13.45
CA LEU A 30 -16.15 21.41 -14.83
C LEU A 30 -17.56 21.38 -15.45
N PRO A 31 -17.69 21.63 -16.78
CA PRO A 31 -18.96 21.60 -17.46
C PRO A 31 -19.46 20.17 -17.76
N GLY A 32 -20.78 20.02 -17.91
CA GLY A 32 -21.42 18.79 -18.36
C GLY A 32 -21.17 17.61 -17.43
N TYR A 33 -20.84 16.46 -18.01
CA TYR A 33 -20.64 15.20 -17.27
C TYR A 33 -19.37 15.23 -16.40
N PHE A 34 -18.38 16.02 -16.74
CA PHE A 34 -17.12 16.09 -15.99
C PHE A 34 -17.27 16.69 -14.58
N ARG A 35 -18.38 17.41 -14.30
CA ARG A 35 -18.69 17.92 -12.96
C ARG A 35 -18.92 16.83 -11.90
N HIS A 36 -19.17 15.59 -12.34
CA HIS A 36 -19.39 14.43 -11.50
C HIS A 36 -18.11 13.64 -11.21
N LEU A 37 -16.99 14.08 -11.73
CA LEU A 37 -15.67 13.54 -11.40
C LEU A 37 -15.16 14.11 -10.08
N GLY A 38 -14.30 13.33 -9.43
CA GLY A 38 -13.54 13.80 -8.29
C GLY A 38 -12.35 12.89 -8.02
N THR A 39 -11.43 13.38 -7.20
CA THR A 39 -10.22 12.66 -6.83
C THR A 39 -9.96 12.70 -5.33
N LEU A 40 -9.34 11.63 -4.84
CA LEU A 40 -8.74 11.56 -3.51
C LEU A 40 -7.28 11.15 -3.69
N LEU A 41 -6.38 11.87 -3.05
CA LEU A 41 -4.95 11.59 -3.06
C LEU A 41 -4.44 11.63 -1.62
N ASN A 42 -3.65 10.65 -1.27
CA ASN A 42 -2.88 10.61 -0.04
C ASN A 42 -1.43 10.27 -0.41
N TYR A 43 -0.49 11.01 0.11
CA TYR A 43 0.93 10.73 -0.04
C TYR A 43 1.61 10.84 1.32
N THR A 44 2.37 9.81 1.68
CA THR A 44 3.13 9.76 2.91
C THR A 44 4.61 9.56 2.60
N TYR A 45 5.44 10.37 3.21
CA TYR A 45 6.88 10.19 3.27
C TYR A 45 7.34 10.07 4.71
N VAL A 46 8.10 9.02 5.01
CA VAL A 46 8.69 8.80 6.33
C VAL A 46 10.15 8.37 6.17
N ASN A 47 11.01 8.96 6.97
CA ASN A 47 12.42 8.57 7.09
C ASN A 47 12.72 8.25 8.55
N SER A 48 13.25 7.06 8.77
CA SER A 48 13.70 6.62 10.09
C SER A 48 14.90 5.72 9.92
N LYS A 49 15.89 5.91 10.77
CA LYS A 49 17.06 5.06 10.87
C LYS A 49 17.17 4.53 12.29
N ILE A 50 17.54 3.28 12.42
CA ILE A 50 17.73 2.62 13.70
C ILE A 50 19.03 1.81 13.68
N GLU A 51 19.69 1.68 14.80
CA GLU A 51 20.83 0.81 14.97
C GLU A 51 20.39 -0.58 15.39
N TYR A 52 20.78 -1.58 14.63
CA TYR A 52 20.53 -3.00 14.89
C TYR A 52 21.80 -3.66 15.36
N LEU A 53 21.74 -4.52 16.37
CA LEU A 53 22.83 -5.40 16.74
C LEU A 53 23.05 -6.47 15.65
N ILE A 54 24.27 -6.66 15.21
CA ILE A 54 24.61 -7.70 14.20
C ILE A 54 24.46 -9.11 14.80
N SER A 55 24.70 -9.22 16.09
CA SER A 55 24.58 -10.49 16.84
C SER A 55 24.28 -10.18 18.31
N PRO A 56 23.53 -11.03 19.02
CA PRO A 56 23.28 -10.87 20.45
C PRO A 56 24.54 -10.82 21.32
N THR A 57 25.65 -11.36 20.82
CA THR A 57 26.96 -11.43 21.54
C THR A 57 27.97 -10.41 21.06
N ALA A 58 27.68 -9.65 19.98
CA ALA A 58 28.57 -8.64 19.43
C ALA A 58 28.08 -7.23 19.78
N SER A 59 29.02 -6.37 20.17
CA SER A 59 28.73 -4.92 20.31
C SER A 59 28.71 -4.18 18.97
N ALA A 60 28.90 -4.88 17.85
CA ALA A 60 28.84 -4.29 16.51
C ALA A 60 27.42 -4.05 16.07
N THR A 61 27.15 -2.85 15.57
CA THR A 61 25.84 -2.42 15.08
C THR A 61 25.86 -2.10 13.60
N ILE A 62 24.69 -2.16 12.98
CA ILE A 62 24.42 -1.68 11.62
C ILE A 62 23.26 -0.70 11.66
N THR A 63 23.40 0.47 11.03
CA THR A 63 22.35 1.46 10.93
C THR A 63 21.57 1.23 9.65
N ASP A 64 20.26 1.03 9.76
CA ASP A 64 19.37 0.80 8.61
C ASP A 64 17.98 1.37 8.84
N ASP A 65 17.11 1.22 7.83
CA ASP A 65 15.72 1.68 7.88
C ASP A 65 14.92 0.93 8.95
N LEU A 66 13.96 1.59 9.56
CA LEU A 66 13.04 0.98 10.51
C LEU A 66 12.25 -0.15 9.82
N LEU A 67 12.20 -1.32 10.50
CA LEU A 67 11.50 -2.49 9.97
C LEU A 67 10.01 -2.22 9.74
N ASN A 68 9.47 -2.84 8.70
CA ASN A 68 8.06 -2.78 8.30
C ASN A 68 7.56 -1.36 7.92
N LEU A 69 8.47 -0.41 7.74
CA LEU A 69 8.18 0.95 7.35
C LEU A 69 8.60 1.20 5.89
N SER A 70 7.64 1.41 5.00
CA SER A 70 7.92 1.87 3.64
C SER A 70 8.20 3.35 3.65
N PRO A 71 9.36 3.83 3.12
CA PRO A 71 9.71 5.25 3.12
C PRO A 71 8.71 6.13 2.37
N LYS A 72 8.06 5.59 1.35
CA LYS A 72 7.06 6.32 0.54
C LYS A 72 5.86 5.43 0.29
N SER A 73 4.68 6.00 0.44
CA SER A 73 3.43 5.38 0.02
C SER A 73 2.48 6.43 -0.54
N TRP A 74 1.61 6.02 -1.46
CA TRP A 74 0.52 6.85 -1.93
C TRP A 74 -0.73 6.02 -2.22
N ASN A 75 -1.87 6.64 -2.04
CA ASN A 75 -3.16 6.16 -2.48
C ASN A 75 -3.77 7.23 -3.37
N ALA A 76 -4.27 6.83 -4.54
CA ALA A 76 -4.94 7.71 -5.48
C ALA A 76 -6.24 7.08 -5.93
N THR A 77 -7.32 7.85 -5.91
CA THR A 77 -8.62 7.43 -6.40
C THR A 77 -9.16 8.49 -7.34
N LEU A 78 -9.60 8.07 -8.51
CA LEU A 78 -10.42 8.85 -9.41
C LEU A 78 -11.82 8.22 -9.41
N TYR A 79 -12.86 9.04 -9.25
CA TYR A 79 -14.23 8.57 -9.27
C TYR A 79 -15.12 9.46 -10.11
N TYR A 80 -16.18 8.86 -10.60
CA TYR A 80 -17.33 9.52 -11.23
C TYR A 80 -18.59 9.10 -10.50
N ASP A 81 -19.49 10.02 -10.21
CA ASP A 81 -20.78 9.71 -9.61
C ASP A 81 -21.84 10.77 -9.99
N ASP A 82 -22.81 10.38 -10.84
CA ASP A 82 -23.95 11.21 -11.22
C ASP A 82 -25.26 10.82 -10.50
N GLY A 83 -25.15 9.90 -9.52
CA GLY A 83 -26.27 9.38 -8.76
C GLY A 83 -27.00 8.20 -9.42
N ARG A 84 -26.81 7.96 -10.72
CA ARG A 84 -27.33 6.78 -11.44
C ARG A 84 -26.21 5.83 -11.85
N PHE A 85 -25.13 6.36 -12.34
CA PHE A 85 -23.91 5.64 -12.70
C PHE A 85 -22.78 6.11 -11.79
N SER A 86 -22.05 5.16 -11.22
CA SER A 86 -20.81 5.47 -10.53
C SER A 86 -19.68 4.54 -10.97
N ALA A 87 -18.49 5.11 -11.09
CA ALA A 87 -17.27 4.40 -11.43
C ALA A 87 -16.14 4.90 -10.55
N ARG A 88 -15.23 4.00 -10.16
CA ARG A 88 -14.06 4.32 -9.35
C ARG A 88 -12.89 3.49 -9.83
N VAL A 89 -11.71 4.12 -9.88
CA VAL A 89 -10.43 3.45 -10.01
C VAL A 89 -9.55 3.93 -8.86
N SER A 90 -8.95 3.00 -8.15
CA SER A 90 -8.07 3.27 -7.01
C SER A 90 -6.74 2.58 -7.20
N GLY A 91 -5.65 3.31 -6.94
CA GLY A 91 -4.29 2.78 -6.91
C GLY A 91 -3.70 2.96 -5.53
N ALA A 92 -3.02 1.92 -5.03
CA ALA A 92 -2.29 1.95 -3.77
C ALA A 92 -0.85 1.46 -4.01
N TYR A 93 0.11 2.32 -3.71
CA TYR A 93 1.53 2.05 -3.90
C TYR A 93 2.29 2.20 -2.59
N ARG A 94 3.27 1.34 -2.40
CA ARG A 94 4.28 1.48 -1.35
C ARG A 94 5.64 1.03 -1.85
N THR A 95 6.69 1.72 -1.41
CA THR A 95 8.07 1.34 -1.72
C THR A 95 8.51 0.11 -0.94
N THR A 96 9.58 -0.52 -1.42
CA THR A 96 10.33 -1.57 -0.70
C THR A 96 10.57 -1.19 0.75
N PHE A 97 10.47 -2.16 1.65
CA PHE A 97 10.76 -1.99 3.07
C PHE A 97 11.42 -3.25 3.64
N LEU A 98 12.14 -3.07 4.73
CA LEU A 98 12.84 -4.13 5.43
C LEU A 98 11.89 -4.85 6.40
N THR A 99 12.02 -6.17 6.48
CA THR A 99 11.29 -7.01 7.43
C THR A 99 12.19 -7.58 8.51
N ARG A 100 13.52 -7.62 8.23
CA ARG A 100 14.51 -8.11 9.17
C ARG A 100 15.90 -7.54 8.89
N VAL A 101 16.58 -7.13 9.95
CA VAL A 101 17.99 -6.69 9.96
C VAL A 101 18.65 -7.20 11.26
N PRO A 102 19.78 -7.94 11.17
CA PRO A 102 20.33 -8.58 9.98
C PRO A 102 19.43 -9.70 9.44
N GLY A 103 19.57 -10.01 8.16
CA GLY A 103 18.87 -11.11 7.51
C GLY A 103 19.32 -12.48 7.98
N GLN A 104 18.56 -13.53 7.66
CA GLN A 104 18.92 -14.92 7.97
C GLN A 104 20.12 -15.39 7.14
N ASN A 105 20.76 -16.47 7.60
CA ASN A 105 21.83 -17.15 6.91
C ASN A 105 23.00 -16.22 6.50
N ASN A 106 23.35 -15.31 7.41
CA ASN A 106 24.46 -14.35 7.22
C ASN A 106 24.22 -13.37 6.04
N ASN A 107 22.97 -13.10 5.71
CA ASN A 107 22.64 -12.03 4.77
C ASN A 107 22.49 -10.69 5.50
N ASP A 108 22.66 -9.61 4.74
CA ASP A 108 22.57 -8.25 5.25
C ASP A 108 21.17 -7.90 5.73
N VAL A 109 20.14 -8.16 4.91
CA VAL A 109 18.75 -7.82 5.19
C VAL A 109 17.77 -8.84 4.60
N GLU A 110 16.54 -8.81 5.11
CA GLU A 110 15.34 -9.33 4.44
C GLU A 110 14.34 -8.20 4.26
N GLY A 111 13.54 -8.26 3.20
CA GLY A 111 12.56 -7.23 2.92
C GLY A 111 11.45 -7.68 1.99
N LYS A 112 10.56 -6.75 1.69
CA LYS A 112 9.51 -6.90 0.71
C LYS A 112 9.68 -5.84 -0.37
N ASN A 113 9.61 -6.25 -1.64
CA ASN A 113 9.68 -5.35 -2.77
C ASN A 113 8.47 -4.41 -2.83
N SER A 114 8.60 -3.32 -3.59
CA SER A 114 7.52 -2.35 -3.79
C SER A 114 6.29 -3.02 -4.38
N THR A 115 5.11 -2.51 -4.03
CA THR A 115 3.83 -3.02 -4.53
C THR A 115 2.97 -1.90 -5.10
N LEU A 116 2.23 -2.20 -6.18
CA LEU A 116 1.23 -1.34 -6.78
C LEU A 116 -0.06 -2.13 -7.02
N ASN A 117 -1.05 -1.97 -6.17
CA ASN A 117 -2.37 -2.54 -6.36
C ASN A 117 -3.29 -1.53 -7.05
N VAL A 118 -4.01 -1.97 -8.06
CA VAL A 118 -5.05 -1.19 -8.73
C VAL A 118 -6.36 -1.97 -8.70
N ASP A 119 -7.40 -1.30 -8.21
CA ASP A 119 -8.76 -1.81 -8.14
C ASP A 119 -9.69 -0.89 -8.91
N ALA A 120 -10.77 -1.43 -9.46
CA ALA A 120 -11.80 -0.65 -10.13
C ALA A 120 -13.19 -1.17 -9.78
N SER A 121 -14.16 -0.28 -9.71
CA SER A 121 -15.57 -0.65 -9.54
C SER A 121 -16.47 0.22 -10.39
N ILE A 122 -17.56 -0.38 -10.85
CA ILE A 122 -18.62 0.28 -11.60
C ILE A 122 -19.93 -0.13 -10.97
N SER A 123 -20.84 0.81 -10.79
CA SER A 123 -22.21 0.50 -10.43
C SER A 123 -23.20 1.30 -11.25
N TYR A 124 -24.34 0.68 -11.52
CA TYR A 124 -25.42 1.27 -12.27
C TYR A 124 -26.75 1.04 -11.56
N ARG A 125 -27.44 2.11 -11.20
CA ARG A 125 -28.76 2.07 -10.61
C ARG A 125 -29.82 1.91 -11.72
N TRP A 126 -30.26 0.66 -11.90
CA TRP A 126 -31.29 0.34 -12.89
C TRP A 126 -32.60 1.06 -12.57
N ASN A 127 -33.04 0.98 -11.31
CA ASN A 127 -34.19 1.69 -10.76
C ASN A 127 -33.98 1.95 -9.26
N LYS A 128 -35.00 2.47 -8.56
CA LYS A 128 -34.91 2.82 -7.13
C LYS A 128 -34.58 1.61 -6.21
N ASN A 129 -34.87 0.41 -6.68
CA ASN A 129 -34.74 -0.82 -5.89
C ASN A 129 -33.56 -1.69 -6.34
N VAL A 130 -33.06 -1.55 -7.59
CA VAL A 130 -32.07 -2.46 -8.18
C VAL A 130 -30.83 -1.69 -8.62
N GLN A 131 -29.68 -2.16 -8.18
CA GLN A 131 -28.36 -1.68 -8.59
C GLN A 131 -27.51 -2.86 -9.05
N LEU A 132 -26.89 -2.72 -10.21
CA LEU A 132 -25.90 -3.63 -10.74
C LEU A 132 -24.52 -3.16 -10.29
N VAL A 133 -23.65 -4.10 -9.93
CA VAL A 133 -22.28 -3.80 -9.46
C VAL A 133 -21.31 -4.73 -10.18
N PHE A 134 -20.20 -4.17 -10.64
CA PHE A 134 -19.06 -4.91 -11.16
C PHE A 134 -17.79 -4.38 -10.51
N GLU A 135 -16.92 -5.29 -10.04
CA GLU A 135 -15.67 -4.95 -9.37
C GLU A 135 -14.52 -5.76 -9.95
N GLY A 136 -13.38 -5.12 -10.10
CA GLY A 136 -12.11 -5.75 -10.45
C GLY A 136 -11.09 -5.43 -9.36
N VAL A 137 -10.52 -6.45 -8.77
CA VAL A 137 -9.54 -6.35 -7.68
C VAL A 137 -8.19 -6.85 -8.17
N ASN A 138 -7.13 -6.21 -7.74
CA ASN A 138 -5.75 -6.52 -8.11
C ASN A 138 -5.54 -6.55 -9.64
N LEU A 139 -5.99 -5.51 -10.35
CA LEU A 139 -5.92 -5.41 -11.82
C LEU A 139 -4.47 -5.37 -12.34
N THR A 140 -3.52 -4.95 -11.53
CA THR A 140 -2.08 -5.02 -11.80
C THR A 140 -1.52 -6.44 -11.71
N ASN A 141 -2.29 -7.39 -11.15
CA ASN A 141 -1.80 -8.72 -10.83
C ASN A 141 -0.56 -8.66 -9.94
N GLU A 142 -0.62 -7.81 -8.90
CA GLU A 142 0.49 -7.56 -7.99
C GLU A 142 0.90 -8.83 -7.28
N VAL A 143 2.19 -8.99 -7.08
CA VAL A 143 2.78 -10.17 -6.47
C VAL A 143 3.30 -9.86 -5.07
N ASN A 144 3.23 -10.83 -4.18
CA ASN A 144 3.90 -10.78 -2.90
C ASN A 144 5.34 -11.29 -3.09
N ASP A 145 6.27 -10.36 -3.28
CA ASP A 145 7.67 -10.63 -3.54
C ASP A 145 8.51 -10.21 -2.31
N GLN A 146 9.00 -11.20 -1.57
CA GLN A 146 9.89 -11.01 -0.43
C GLN A 146 11.28 -11.46 -0.81
N PHE A 147 12.27 -10.66 -0.45
CA PHE A 147 13.65 -10.88 -0.83
C PHE A 147 14.57 -11.02 0.38
N ILE A 148 15.71 -11.66 0.13
CA ILE A 148 16.86 -11.69 1.00
C ILE A 148 18.08 -11.14 0.26
N SER A 149 18.93 -10.41 0.97
CA SER A 149 20.08 -9.68 0.48
C SER A 149 19.74 -8.51 -0.43
N ARG A 150 20.08 -7.32 0.01
CA ARG A 150 19.87 -6.07 -0.74
C ARG A 150 20.60 -6.07 -2.09
N ALA A 151 21.80 -6.61 -2.13
CA ALA A 151 22.63 -6.62 -3.33
C ALA A 151 22.12 -7.62 -4.38
N ARG A 152 21.63 -8.80 -3.94
CA ARG A 152 21.19 -9.88 -4.83
C ARG A 152 19.69 -9.86 -5.11
N ASN A 153 18.90 -9.28 -4.20
CA ASN A 153 17.45 -9.28 -4.25
C ASN A 153 16.86 -10.67 -4.56
N SER A 154 17.43 -11.70 -3.89
CA SER A 154 17.01 -13.08 -4.13
C SER A 154 15.65 -13.34 -3.50
N ALA A 155 14.70 -13.82 -4.28
CA ALA A 155 13.35 -14.12 -3.80
C ALA A 155 13.36 -15.23 -2.73
N VAL A 156 12.69 -14.98 -1.61
CA VAL A 156 12.48 -15.94 -0.51
C VAL A 156 11.04 -16.42 -0.52
N VAL A 157 10.10 -15.50 -0.74
CA VAL A 157 8.68 -15.79 -0.93
C VAL A 157 8.21 -15.09 -2.18
N TYR A 158 7.59 -15.84 -3.06
CA TYR A 158 6.96 -15.31 -4.25
C TYR A 158 5.58 -15.95 -4.40
N SER A 159 4.54 -15.15 -4.22
CA SER A 159 3.17 -15.63 -4.33
C SER A 159 2.30 -14.65 -5.11
N VAL A 160 1.39 -15.21 -5.90
CA VAL A 160 0.46 -14.47 -6.76
C VAL A 160 -0.96 -14.84 -6.36
N THR A 161 -1.77 -13.85 -6.00
CA THR A 161 -3.20 -14.07 -5.72
C THR A 161 -4.06 -14.02 -7.00
N GLY A 162 -3.55 -13.38 -8.06
CA GLY A 162 -4.28 -13.20 -9.30
C GLY A 162 -5.18 -11.96 -9.30
N ARG A 163 -5.84 -11.74 -10.44
CA ARG A 163 -6.90 -10.74 -10.60
C ARG A 163 -8.23 -11.36 -10.24
N GLU A 164 -9.06 -10.62 -9.54
CA GLU A 164 -10.41 -11.07 -9.19
C GLU A 164 -11.44 -10.15 -9.86
N TYR A 165 -12.53 -10.75 -10.33
CA TYR A 165 -13.66 -10.03 -10.92
C TYR A 165 -14.95 -10.50 -10.27
N LEU A 166 -15.73 -9.53 -9.77
CA LEU A 166 -16.99 -9.79 -9.11
C LEU A 166 -18.11 -9.07 -9.86
N ALA A 167 -19.23 -9.74 -10.02
CA ALA A 167 -20.46 -9.13 -10.52
C ALA A 167 -21.59 -9.43 -9.56
N GLY A 168 -22.40 -8.42 -9.27
CA GLY A 168 -23.48 -8.53 -8.28
C GLY A 168 -24.68 -7.68 -8.61
N VAL A 169 -25.81 -8.04 -7.99
CA VAL A 169 -27.04 -7.28 -8.00
C VAL A 169 -27.42 -6.97 -6.56
N ARG A 170 -27.59 -5.70 -6.25
CA ARG A 170 -28.12 -5.24 -4.95
C ARG A 170 -29.59 -4.88 -5.10
N VAL A 171 -30.43 -5.48 -4.26
CA VAL A 171 -31.88 -5.22 -4.25
C VAL A 171 -32.28 -4.63 -2.90
N ASN A 172 -32.95 -3.49 -2.92
CA ASN A 172 -33.53 -2.83 -1.75
C ASN A 172 -35.05 -2.96 -1.82
N PHE A 173 -35.69 -3.43 -0.75
CA PHE A 173 -37.12 -3.63 -0.63
C PHE A 173 -37.80 -2.49 0.10
#